data_367f764c8f6d153127410cd4136f889f
#
_entry.id   367f764c8f6d153127410cd4136f889f
#
_cell.length_a   1.000
_cell.length_b   1.000
_cell.length_c   1.000
_cell.angle_alpha   90.00
_cell.angle_beta   90.00
_cell.angle_gamma   90.00
#
_symmetry.space_group_name_H-M   'P 1'
#
loop_
_entity.id
_entity.type
_entity.pdbx_description
1 polymer ?
#
loop_
_entity_poly.entity_id
_entity_poly.type
_entity_poly.pdbx_seq_one_letter_code
_entity_poly.pdbx_strand_id
1 'polypeptide(L)'
;MITTVLNVHDDVDCALDTIDSIKKYVGDNILVIVDGVHWKKWEKVNVPAHKMCGFQHGCAKSPYRNVALGIKSAWDLWGSQSKWICYTEYDVLFTSDFFKKNLEAAEEMGVWMLGNDGHIDDKEMPLVESMIKQKFKSYYYLLGCCQFFSCEFMKKLDEIDFFDKFLNLTNQFTQGYMPGYSGYDISEHMYPSLCRHFGGNVGVFASYDEMGQWHGHYRYFPMRWRPNINFETENFEESSIMHPIKDISDPLRVHHRKIRESLKNVI
;
A
#
# COMPACT_ATOMS: atom_id res chain seq x y z
N MET A 1 -5.42 -3.71 -15.25
CA MET A 1 -4.10 -4.15 -14.75
C MET A 1 -3.80 -3.44 -13.44
N ILE A 2 -3.10 -4.08 -12.51
CA ILE A 2 -2.65 -3.51 -11.24
C ILE A 2 -1.14 -3.33 -11.33
N THR A 3 -0.64 -2.15 -10.94
CA THR A 3 0.79 -1.89 -10.74
C THR A 3 1.06 -1.83 -9.24
N THR A 4 2.08 -2.53 -8.77
CA THR A 4 2.40 -2.60 -7.34
C THR A 4 3.65 -1.78 -7.01
N VAL A 5 3.55 -0.97 -5.98
CA VAL A 5 4.67 -0.30 -5.32
C VAL A 5 4.94 -1.04 -4.02
N LEU A 6 6.10 -1.64 -3.92
CA LEU A 6 6.54 -2.38 -2.74
C LEU A 6 7.63 -1.61 -2.01
N ASN A 7 7.32 -1.15 -0.80
CA ASN A 7 8.33 -0.51 0.05
C ASN A 7 9.09 -1.56 0.87
N VAL A 8 10.42 -1.50 0.81
CA VAL A 8 11.28 -2.50 1.47
C VAL A 8 12.39 -1.84 2.30
N HIS A 9 12.80 -2.56 3.32
CA HIS A 9 13.85 -2.16 4.26
C HIS A 9 15.04 -3.13 4.20
N ASP A 10 15.41 -3.75 5.31
CA ASP A 10 16.58 -4.61 5.42
C ASP A 10 16.29 -6.11 5.24
N ASP A 11 15.04 -6.54 5.35
CA ASP A 11 14.66 -7.95 5.21
C ASP A 11 14.46 -8.33 3.73
N VAL A 12 15.55 -8.81 3.14
CA VAL A 12 15.58 -9.21 1.72
C VAL A 12 14.73 -10.44 1.47
N ASP A 13 14.80 -11.44 2.34
CA ASP A 13 14.14 -12.74 2.14
C ASP A 13 12.62 -12.61 2.21
N CYS A 14 12.11 -11.89 3.22
CA CYS A 14 10.68 -11.57 3.31
C CYS A 14 10.21 -10.78 2.09
N ALA A 15 10.98 -9.78 1.66
CA ALA A 15 10.60 -8.96 0.53
C ALA A 15 10.58 -9.77 -0.79
N LEU A 16 11.55 -10.66 -1.02
CA LEU A 16 11.55 -11.54 -2.20
C LEU A 16 10.35 -12.50 -2.18
N ASP A 17 10.00 -13.07 -1.03
CA ASP A 17 8.81 -13.91 -0.90
C ASP A 17 7.51 -13.12 -1.13
N THR A 18 7.47 -11.86 -0.68
CA THR A 18 6.35 -10.95 -0.98
C THR A 18 6.27 -10.65 -2.49
N ILE A 19 7.39 -10.38 -3.16
CA ILE A 19 7.43 -10.17 -4.62
C ILE A 19 6.91 -11.40 -5.37
N ASP A 20 7.31 -12.61 -4.96
CA ASP A 20 6.80 -13.84 -5.57
C ASP A 20 5.28 -13.99 -5.38
N SER A 21 4.74 -13.58 -4.22
CA SER A 21 3.30 -13.58 -3.97
C SER A 21 2.57 -12.56 -4.83
N ILE A 22 3.12 -11.34 -4.96
CA ILE A 22 2.58 -10.29 -5.82
C ILE A 22 2.55 -10.75 -7.29
N LYS A 23 3.64 -11.31 -7.79
CA LYS A 23 3.70 -11.83 -9.17
C LYS A 23 2.65 -12.88 -9.43
N LYS A 24 2.39 -13.74 -8.45
CA LYS A 24 1.41 -14.83 -8.59
C LYS A 24 -0.03 -14.32 -8.58
N TYR A 25 -0.36 -13.38 -7.69
CA TYR A 25 -1.76 -13.06 -7.38
C TYR A 25 -2.18 -11.64 -7.80
N VAL A 26 -1.25 -10.70 -7.89
CA VAL A 26 -1.54 -9.30 -8.26
C VAL A 26 -1.21 -9.04 -9.72
N GLY A 27 0.08 -9.18 -10.09
CA GLY A 27 0.57 -8.94 -11.44
C GLY A 27 2.08 -8.72 -11.50
N ASP A 28 2.61 -8.55 -12.72
CA ASP A 28 4.05 -8.47 -13.00
C ASP A 28 4.63 -7.05 -12.92
N ASN A 29 3.79 -6.01 -12.95
CA ASN A 29 4.25 -4.64 -12.85
C ASN A 29 4.55 -4.29 -11.39
N ILE A 30 5.79 -4.47 -10.98
CA ILE A 30 6.23 -4.26 -9.60
C ILE A 30 7.38 -3.26 -9.59
N LEU A 31 7.23 -2.21 -8.80
CA LEU A 31 8.29 -1.27 -8.46
C LEU A 31 8.68 -1.45 -6.99
N VAL A 32 9.92 -1.83 -6.74
CA VAL A 32 10.49 -1.97 -5.42
C VAL A 32 11.21 -0.68 -5.04
N ILE A 33 10.75 -0.01 -4.00
CA ILE A 33 11.41 1.15 -3.40
C ILE A 33 12.18 0.69 -2.18
N VAL A 34 13.49 0.75 -2.27
CA VAL A 34 14.38 0.39 -1.17
C VAL A 34 14.67 1.63 -0.34
N ASP A 35 14.41 1.59 0.97
CA ASP A 35 14.86 2.67 1.86
C ASP A 35 16.38 2.90 1.67
N GLY A 36 16.75 4.15 1.40
CA GLY A 36 18.11 4.51 1.03
C GLY A 36 19.17 4.15 2.06
N VAL A 37 18.80 4.03 3.35
CA VAL A 37 19.69 3.53 4.41
C VAL A 37 20.13 2.09 4.14
N HIS A 38 19.28 1.30 3.52
CA HIS A 38 19.51 -0.12 3.23
C HIS A 38 19.97 -0.39 1.79
N TRP A 39 20.07 0.64 0.93
CA TRP A 39 20.38 0.50 -0.49
C TRP A 39 21.63 -0.35 -0.76
N LYS A 40 22.68 -0.16 0.02
CA LYS A 40 23.94 -0.89 -0.15
C LYS A 40 23.78 -2.41 -0.06
N LYS A 41 22.85 -2.90 0.78
CA LYS A 41 22.49 -4.31 0.89
C LYS A 41 21.73 -4.78 -0.34
N TRP A 42 20.83 -3.95 -0.85
CA TRP A 42 19.94 -4.27 -1.97
C TRP A 42 20.57 -4.11 -3.34
N GLU A 43 21.63 -3.33 -3.47
CA GLU A 43 22.25 -2.99 -4.75
C GLU A 43 22.59 -4.25 -5.56
N LYS A 44 23.12 -5.28 -4.92
CA LYS A 44 23.54 -6.55 -5.54
C LYS A 44 22.45 -7.63 -5.53
N VAL A 45 21.31 -7.39 -4.90
CA VAL A 45 20.21 -8.37 -4.88
C VAL A 45 19.56 -8.38 -6.25
N ASN A 46 19.50 -9.57 -6.86
CA ASN A 46 18.74 -9.75 -8.10
C ASN A 46 17.24 -9.82 -7.74
N VAL A 47 16.50 -8.77 -8.12
CA VAL A 47 15.07 -8.65 -7.86
C VAL A 47 14.33 -8.85 -9.17
N PRO A 48 13.35 -9.77 -9.27
CA PRO A 48 12.58 -9.97 -10.49
C PRO A 48 11.48 -8.90 -10.65
N ALA A 49 11.86 -7.64 -10.49
CA ALA A 49 11.01 -6.45 -10.53
C ALA A 49 11.87 -5.21 -10.84
N HIS A 50 11.23 -4.07 -11.15
CA HIS A 50 11.96 -2.81 -11.16
C HIS A 50 12.35 -2.43 -9.73
N LYS A 51 13.59 -1.94 -9.55
CA LYS A 51 14.13 -1.59 -8.24
C LYS A 51 14.77 -0.22 -8.28
N MET A 52 14.47 0.62 -7.30
CA MET A 52 15.10 1.92 -7.15
C MET A 52 15.45 2.24 -5.69
N CYS A 53 16.44 3.12 -5.55
CA CYS A 53 16.81 3.67 -4.24
C CYS A 53 15.82 4.77 -3.84
N GLY A 54 15.26 4.64 -2.67
CA GLY A 54 14.45 5.67 -2.03
C GLY A 54 15.29 6.68 -1.24
N PHE A 55 14.63 7.53 -0.47
CA PHE A 55 15.28 8.50 0.39
C PHE A 55 15.98 7.85 1.58
N GLN A 56 17.09 8.45 2.02
CA GLN A 56 17.92 7.96 3.13
C GLN A 56 17.44 8.49 4.49
N HIS A 57 16.26 8.13 4.91
CA HIS A 57 15.72 8.63 6.18
C HIS A 57 15.48 7.55 7.24
N GLY A 58 15.62 6.29 6.86
CA GLY A 58 15.20 5.16 7.68
C GLY A 58 13.66 5.02 7.73
N CYS A 59 13.17 3.82 7.85
CA CYS A 59 11.73 3.52 7.83
C CYS A 59 10.92 4.26 8.89
N ALA A 60 11.50 4.51 10.06
CA ALA A 60 10.81 5.18 11.17
C ALA A 60 10.71 6.71 11.02
N LYS A 61 11.43 7.33 10.08
CA LYS A 61 11.58 8.79 10.04
C LYS A 61 10.85 9.48 8.90
N SER A 62 10.75 8.86 7.73
CA SER A 62 10.02 9.46 6.61
C SER A 62 9.50 8.44 5.58
N PRO A 63 8.79 7.39 6.00
CA PRO A 63 8.26 6.41 5.06
C PRO A 63 7.37 7.06 4.00
N TYR A 64 6.62 8.09 4.36
CA TYR A 64 5.73 8.82 3.47
C TYR A 64 6.41 9.42 2.24
N ARG A 65 7.72 9.77 2.31
CA ARG A 65 8.46 10.26 1.15
C ARG A 65 8.75 9.13 0.17
N ASN A 66 9.11 7.94 0.68
CA ASN A 66 9.31 6.76 -0.14
C ASN A 66 7.99 6.25 -0.72
N VAL A 67 6.89 6.37 0.02
CA VAL A 67 5.53 6.09 -0.49
C VAL A 67 5.22 7.02 -1.67
N ALA A 68 5.38 8.33 -1.50
CA ALA A 68 5.11 9.32 -2.54
C ALA A 68 6.00 9.12 -3.77
N LEU A 69 7.31 8.91 -3.57
CA LEU A 69 8.27 8.62 -4.64
C LEU A 69 7.89 7.36 -5.40
N GLY A 70 7.53 6.31 -4.68
CA GLY A 70 7.17 5.03 -5.28
C GLY A 70 5.90 5.11 -6.11
N ILE A 71 4.84 5.71 -5.56
CA ILE A 71 3.56 5.89 -6.27
C ILE A 71 3.77 6.74 -7.53
N LYS A 72 4.49 7.89 -7.42
CA LYS A 72 4.82 8.72 -8.57
C LYS A 72 5.59 7.94 -9.63
N SER A 73 6.67 7.26 -9.24
CA SER A 73 7.51 6.53 -10.19
C SER A 73 6.76 5.39 -10.87
N ALA A 74 5.89 4.70 -10.17
CA ALA A 74 5.03 3.66 -10.74
C ALA A 74 4.02 4.25 -11.73
N TRP A 75 3.45 5.42 -11.41
CA TRP A 75 2.57 6.16 -12.31
C TRP A 75 3.29 6.60 -13.59
N ASP A 76 4.49 7.17 -13.46
CA ASP A 76 5.32 7.58 -14.60
C ASP A 76 5.68 6.39 -15.52
N LEU A 77 5.96 5.21 -14.94
CA LEU A 77 6.33 4.02 -15.70
C LEU A 77 5.13 3.33 -16.38
N TRP A 78 4.00 3.21 -15.70
CA TRP A 78 2.90 2.33 -16.13
C TRP A 78 1.49 2.94 -15.99
N GLY A 79 1.37 4.22 -15.64
CA GLY A 79 0.07 4.84 -15.35
C GLY A 79 -0.95 4.71 -16.48
N SER A 80 -0.50 4.84 -17.74
CA SER A 80 -1.36 4.69 -18.92
C SER A 80 -1.97 3.29 -19.10
N GLN A 81 -1.39 2.27 -18.46
CA GLN A 81 -1.80 0.87 -18.54
C GLN A 81 -2.47 0.38 -17.25
N SER A 82 -2.35 1.13 -16.15
CA SER A 82 -2.81 0.73 -14.83
C SER A 82 -4.22 1.20 -14.57
N LYS A 83 -5.10 0.31 -14.12
CA LYS A 83 -6.39 0.67 -13.53
C LYS A 83 -6.23 1.07 -12.06
N TRP A 84 -5.33 0.36 -11.37
CA TRP A 84 -5.02 0.55 -9.97
C TRP A 84 -3.52 0.57 -9.72
N ILE A 85 -3.07 1.44 -8.83
CA ILE A 85 -1.75 1.35 -8.20
C ILE A 85 -1.96 0.81 -6.79
N CYS A 86 -1.32 -0.29 -6.48
CA CYS A 86 -1.30 -0.90 -5.16
C CYS A 86 -0.01 -0.49 -4.44
N TYR A 87 -0.12 0.29 -3.38
CA TYR A 87 0.98 0.48 -2.44
C TYR A 87 0.94 -0.62 -1.37
N THR A 88 2.07 -1.25 -1.10
CA THR A 88 2.18 -2.28 -0.07
C THR A 88 3.57 -2.33 0.56
N GLU A 89 3.70 -3.02 1.68
CA GLU A 89 4.93 -3.19 2.44
C GLU A 89 5.46 -4.63 2.34
N TYR A 90 6.74 -4.82 2.63
CA TYR A 90 7.43 -6.11 2.47
C TYR A 90 6.90 -7.22 3.38
N ASP A 91 6.20 -6.87 4.45
CA ASP A 91 5.59 -7.79 5.40
C ASP A 91 4.11 -8.12 5.11
N VAL A 92 3.63 -7.69 3.97
CA VAL A 92 2.34 -8.12 3.40
C VAL A 92 2.55 -9.39 2.57
N LEU A 93 1.64 -10.35 2.70
CA LEU A 93 1.62 -11.58 1.90
C LEU A 93 0.30 -11.70 1.15
N PHE A 94 0.36 -11.81 -0.17
CA PHE A 94 -0.80 -12.16 -0.99
C PHE A 94 -0.91 -13.68 -1.10
N THR A 95 -2.09 -14.23 -0.83
CA THR A 95 -2.34 -15.67 -0.74
C THR A 95 -3.29 -16.20 -1.78
N SER A 96 -4.12 -15.31 -2.33
CA SER A 96 -5.02 -15.56 -3.46
C SER A 96 -5.30 -14.26 -4.20
N ASP A 97 -6.08 -14.31 -5.27
CA ASP A 97 -6.52 -13.13 -6.02
C ASP A 97 -7.97 -12.68 -5.71
N PHE A 98 -8.56 -13.20 -4.64
CA PHE A 98 -9.93 -12.89 -4.23
C PHE A 98 -10.17 -11.38 -4.03
N PHE A 99 -9.18 -10.63 -3.53
CA PHE A 99 -9.27 -9.18 -3.37
C PHE A 99 -9.60 -8.44 -4.68
N LYS A 100 -9.34 -9.03 -5.85
CA LYS A 100 -9.67 -8.42 -7.15
C LYS A 100 -11.18 -8.21 -7.31
N LYS A 101 -12.01 -9.08 -6.73
CA LYS A 101 -13.47 -8.89 -6.69
C LYS A 101 -13.86 -7.61 -5.95
N ASN A 102 -13.12 -7.25 -4.90
CA ASN A 102 -13.34 -5.99 -4.19
C ASN A 102 -12.93 -4.79 -5.05
N LEU A 103 -11.87 -4.90 -5.86
CA LEU A 103 -11.48 -3.85 -6.80
C LEU A 103 -12.50 -3.68 -7.92
N GLU A 104 -13.06 -4.77 -8.44
CA GLU A 104 -14.14 -4.74 -9.45
C GLU A 104 -15.38 -4.03 -8.89
N ALA A 105 -15.83 -4.42 -7.70
CA ALA A 105 -16.95 -3.76 -7.03
C ALA A 105 -16.65 -2.28 -6.74
N ALA A 106 -15.41 -1.94 -6.34
CA ALA A 106 -14.98 -0.58 -6.11
C ALA A 106 -15.02 0.28 -7.40
N GLU A 107 -14.61 -0.29 -8.55
CA GLU A 107 -14.74 0.36 -9.86
C GLU A 107 -16.21 0.66 -10.18
N GLU A 108 -17.11 -0.33 -10.03
CA GLU A 108 -18.54 -0.16 -10.27
C GLU A 108 -19.18 0.91 -9.36
N MET A 109 -18.70 1.05 -8.13
CA MET A 109 -19.18 2.03 -7.15
C MET A 109 -18.50 3.40 -7.29
N GLY A 110 -17.59 3.59 -8.24
CA GLY A 110 -16.85 4.84 -8.41
C GLY A 110 -15.93 5.17 -7.24
N VAL A 111 -15.38 4.15 -6.59
CA VAL A 111 -14.37 4.29 -5.53
C VAL A 111 -13.02 4.62 -6.15
N TRP A 112 -12.36 5.66 -5.63
CA TRP A 112 -11.06 6.11 -6.12
C TRP A 112 -9.89 5.62 -5.28
N MET A 113 -10.14 5.33 -4.02
CA MET A 113 -9.13 4.78 -3.11
C MET A 113 -9.74 3.67 -2.26
N LEU A 114 -9.07 2.52 -2.18
CA LEU A 114 -9.52 1.36 -1.43
C LEU A 114 -8.40 0.87 -0.51
N GLY A 115 -8.74 0.51 0.70
CA GLY A 115 -7.80 -0.07 1.67
C GLY A 115 -8.51 -0.76 2.81
N ASN A 116 -7.77 -1.04 3.87
CA ASN A 116 -8.34 -1.62 5.07
C ASN A 116 -8.51 -0.53 6.13
N ASP A 117 -9.55 -0.66 6.96
CA ASP A 117 -9.85 0.26 8.06
C ASP A 117 -9.77 1.75 7.72
N GLY A 118 -10.91 2.33 7.41
CA GLY A 118 -11.02 3.75 7.10
C GLY A 118 -12.19 4.42 7.80
N HIS A 119 -12.00 5.66 8.22
CA HIS A 119 -13.03 6.45 8.88
C HIS A 119 -12.84 7.95 8.67
N ILE A 120 -13.88 8.72 8.93
CA ILE A 120 -13.80 10.19 9.00
C ILE A 120 -12.94 10.54 10.21
N ASP A 121 -12.01 11.47 10.00
CA ASP A 121 -11.06 11.93 11.02
C ASP A 121 -11.14 13.46 11.17
N ASP A 122 -10.58 13.97 12.25
CA ASP A 122 -10.46 15.40 12.54
C ASP A 122 -9.03 15.94 12.41
N LYS A 123 -8.09 15.09 12.01
CA LYS A 123 -6.66 15.45 11.88
C LYS A 123 -6.40 16.40 10.72
N GLU A 124 -6.33 17.68 11.02
CA GLU A 124 -6.01 18.71 10.03
C GLU A 124 -4.62 18.55 9.41
N MET A 125 -4.50 18.96 8.14
CA MET A 125 -3.25 18.83 7.35
C MET A 125 -2.80 20.18 6.78
N PRO A 126 -2.51 21.18 7.62
CA PRO A 126 -2.30 22.58 7.20
C PRO A 126 -1.15 22.75 6.21
N LEU A 127 -0.08 21.94 6.30
CA LEU A 127 1.03 22.03 5.34
C LEU A 127 0.63 21.53 3.95
N VAL A 128 -0.14 20.43 3.88
CA VAL A 128 -0.63 19.89 2.61
C VAL A 128 -1.68 20.84 2.00
N GLU A 129 -2.60 21.34 2.81
CA GLU A 129 -3.61 22.32 2.41
C GLU A 129 -2.97 23.62 1.87
N SER A 130 -1.93 24.11 2.54
CA SER A 130 -1.15 25.26 2.08
C SER A 130 -0.45 24.98 0.75
N MET A 131 0.10 23.80 0.58
CA MET A 131 0.79 23.38 -0.65
C MET A 131 -0.17 23.35 -1.85
N ILE A 132 -1.38 22.80 -1.67
CA ILE A 132 -2.40 22.76 -2.73
C ILE A 132 -3.23 24.06 -2.81
N LYS A 133 -3.02 25.01 -1.88
CA LYS A 133 -3.75 26.30 -1.74
C LYS A 133 -5.26 26.13 -1.56
N GLN A 134 -5.67 25.04 -0.92
CA GLN A 134 -7.08 24.75 -0.66
C GLN A 134 -7.21 24.06 0.71
N LYS A 135 -8.28 24.37 1.44
CA LYS A 135 -8.62 23.65 2.68
C LYS A 135 -9.40 22.39 2.35
N PHE A 136 -9.10 21.28 3.02
CA PHE A 136 -9.84 20.04 2.80
C PHE A 136 -11.30 20.19 3.25
N LYS A 137 -12.20 19.55 2.49
CA LYS A 137 -13.63 19.51 2.82
C LYS A 137 -13.92 18.60 4.01
N SER A 138 -13.10 17.58 4.18
CA SER A 138 -13.15 16.60 5.29
C SER A 138 -11.81 15.90 5.38
N TYR A 139 -11.49 15.46 6.56
CA TYR A 139 -10.31 14.60 6.81
C TYR A 139 -10.76 13.16 6.89
N TYR A 140 -9.90 12.28 6.41
CA TYR A 140 -10.20 10.86 6.36
C TYR A 140 -8.93 10.06 6.64
N TYR A 141 -9.09 8.99 7.39
CA TYR A 141 -8.04 8.00 7.65
C TYR A 141 -8.26 6.76 6.79
N LEU A 142 -7.19 6.16 6.30
CA LEU A 142 -7.18 4.83 5.67
C LEU A 142 -5.85 4.16 5.94
N LEU A 143 -5.88 2.97 6.53
CA LEU A 143 -4.69 2.25 6.95
C LEU A 143 -3.69 2.01 5.82
N GLY A 144 -2.40 2.25 6.08
CA GLY A 144 -1.35 2.39 5.07
C GLY A 144 -0.73 1.12 4.52
N CYS A 145 -0.89 -0.04 5.18
CA CYS A 145 -0.11 -1.24 4.84
C CYS A 145 -0.41 -1.86 3.47
N CYS A 146 -1.61 -1.65 2.92
CA CYS A 146 -2.01 -2.06 1.57
C CYS A 146 -3.13 -1.14 1.09
N GLN A 147 -2.80 -0.20 0.22
CA GLN A 147 -3.73 0.78 -0.32
C GLN A 147 -3.77 0.71 -1.84
N PHE A 148 -4.96 0.83 -2.41
CA PHE A 148 -5.18 0.87 -3.85
C PHE A 148 -5.65 2.25 -4.28
N PHE A 149 -5.00 2.81 -5.28
CA PHE A 149 -5.24 4.12 -5.87
C PHE A 149 -5.76 3.91 -7.28
N SER A 150 -6.97 4.39 -7.59
CA SER A 150 -7.50 4.29 -8.95
C SER A 150 -6.77 5.20 -9.93
N CYS A 151 -6.82 4.85 -11.20
CA CYS A 151 -6.29 5.70 -12.28
C CYS A 151 -6.90 7.11 -12.28
N GLU A 152 -8.19 7.23 -11.94
CA GLU A 152 -8.89 8.51 -11.85
C GLU A 152 -8.31 9.38 -10.74
N PHE A 153 -8.04 8.80 -9.58
CA PHE A 153 -7.40 9.54 -8.48
C PHE A 153 -5.98 9.95 -8.83
N MET A 154 -5.21 9.04 -9.43
CA MET A 154 -3.85 9.35 -9.86
C MET A 154 -3.80 10.51 -10.87
N LYS A 155 -4.73 10.57 -11.84
CA LYS A 155 -4.85 11.71 -12.76
C LYS A 155 -5.10 13.01 -12.03
N LYS A 156 -5.94 13.00 -10.97
CA LYS A 156 -6.20 14.21 -10.17
C LYS A 156 -4.97 14.69 -9.41
N LEU A 157 -4.17 13.75 -8.88
CA LEU A 157 -2.91 14.10 -8.23
C LEU A 157 -1.89 14.67 -9.23
N ASP A 158 -1.85 14.12 -10.45
CA ASP A 158 -0.97 14.56 -11.54
C ASP A 158 -1.39 15.95 -12.06
N GLU A 159 -2.69 16.20 -12.29
CA GLU A 159 -3.23 17.50 -12.73
C GLU A 159 -2.77 18.69 -11.86
N ILE A 160 -2.47 18.47 -10.60
CA ILE A 160 -2.02 19.51 -9.65
C ILE A 160 -0.53 19.44 -9.32
N ASP A 161 0.25 18.59 -10.03
CA ASP A 161 1.67 18.29 -9.74
C ASP A 161 1.90 17.91 -8.28
N PHE A 162 0.97 17.12 -7.72
CA PHE A 162 0.94 16.83 -6.28
C PHE A 162 2.26 16.24 -5.78
N PHE A 163 2.76 15.20 -6.43
CA PHE A 163 3.94 14.47 -5.95
C PHE A 163 5.18 15.34 -5.95
N ASP A 164 5.44 16.12 -7.00
CA ASP A 164 6.60 16.99 -7.09
C ASP A 164 6.53 18.11 -6.05
N LYS A 165 5.36 18.71 -5.87
CA LYS A 165 5.13 19.71 -4.80
C LYS A 165 5.35 19.11 -3.42
N PHE A 166 4.83 17.90 -3.17
CA PHE A 166 4.94 17.23 -1.88
C PHE A 166 6.38 16.81 -1.57
N LEU A 167 7.09 16.24 -2.53
CA LEU A 167 8.49 15.87 -2.37
C LEU A 167 9.39 17.11 -2.15
N ASN A 168 9.11 18.22 -2.85
CA ASN A 168 9.80 19.48 -2.63
C ASN A 168 9.49 20.09 -1.25
N LEU A 169 8.22 20.11 -0.83
CA LEU A 169 7.81 20.55 0.50
C LEU A 169 8.53 19.74 1.59
N THR A 170 8.55 18.42 1.47
CA THR A 170 9.10 17.53 2.49
C THR A 170 10.62 17.48 2.49
N ASN A 171 11.29 17.97 1.44
CA ASN A 171 12.76 18.01 1.37
C ASN A 171 13.40 18.90 2.44
N GLN A 172 12.68 19.90 2.95
CA GLN A 172 13.14 20.76 4.04
C GLN A 172 13.13 20.07 5.42
N PHE A 173 12.45 18.93 5.55
CA PHE A 173 12.34 18.19 6.80
C PHE A 173 13.38 17.07 6.86
N THR A 174 14.66 17.46 6.94
CA THR A 174 15.82 16.55 6.82
C THR A 174 15.89 15.44 7.87
N GLN A 175 15.11 15.57 8.96
CA GLN A 175 14.99 14.53 9.99
C GLN A 175 13.74 13.67 9.87
N GLY A 176 12.99 13.83 8.78
CA GLY A 176 11.89 12.94 8.45
C GLY A 176 10.57 13.18 9.16
N TYR A 177 10.48 14.17 10.02
CA TYR A 177 9.24 14.54 10.68
C TYR A 177 8.66 15.81 10.05
N MET A 178 7.49 15.69 9.48
CA MET A 178 6.68 16.87 9.17
C MET A 178 6.08 17.39 10.48
N PRO A 179 6.20 18.68 10.83
CA PRO A 179 5.63 19.22 12.07
C PRO A 179 4.15 18.86 12.21
N GLY A 180 3.78 18.28 13.35
CA GLY A 180 2.40 17.88 13.64
C GLY A 180 2.02 16.45 13.19
N TYR A 181 2.96 15.70 12.58
CA TYR A 181 2.67 14.33 12.12
C TYR A 181 3.71 13.35 12.61
N SER A 182 3.30 12.16 13.03
CA SER A 182 4.19 11.02 13.19
C SER A 182 4.54 10.42 11.82
N GLY A 183 5.67 9.72 11.71
CA GLY A 183 6.24 9.33 10.41
C GLY A 183 5.35 8.47 9.52
N TYR A 184 4.41 7.70 10.08
CA TYR A 184 3.49 6.84 9.33
C TYR A 184 2.14 7.51 9.02
N ASP A 185 1.67 8.37 9.90
CA ASP A 185 0.32 8.92 9.84
C ASP A 185 0.03 9.74 8.59
N ILE A 186 1.06 10.35 7.99
CA ILE A 186 0.80 11.31 6.93
C ILE A 186 0.22 10.66 5.67
N SER A 187 0.72 9.52 5.23
CA SER A 187 0.17 8.83 4.05
C SER A 187 -1.22 8.27 4.29
N GLU A 188 -1.49 7.84 5.53
CA GLU A 188 -2.77 7.28 5.95
C GLU A 188 -3.89 8.32 6.05
N HIS A 189 -3.56 9.59 6.31
CA HIS A 189 -4.51 10.69 6.36
C HIS A 189 -4.53 11.53 5.06
N MET A 190 -3.37 11.75 4.46
CA MET A 190 -3.20 12.65 3.34
C MET A 190 -3.92 12.16 2.07
N TYR A 191 -3.62 10.95 1.63
CA TYR A 191 -4.21 10.44 0.39
C TYR A 191 -5.72 10.27 0.45
N PRO A 192 -6.31 9.66 1.50
CA PRO A 192 -7.76 9.54 1.56
C PRO A 192 -8.46 10.90 1.72
N SER A 193 -7.85 11.86 2.44
CA SER A 193 -8.37 13.23 2.53
C SER A 193 -8.32 13.97 1.18
N LEU A 194 -7.24 13.82 0.41
CA LEU A 194 -7.14 14.34 -0.97
C LEU A 194 -8.17 13.68 -1.89
N CYS A 195 -8.33 12.37 -1.81
CA CYS A 195 -9.34 11.65 -2.57
C CYS A 195 -10.74 12.25 -2.34
N ARG A 196 -11.13 12.41 -1.08
CA ARG A 196 -12.40 13.02 -0.70
C ARG A 196 -12.50 14.49 -1.13
N HIS A 197 -11.42 15.25 -1.01
CA HIS A 197 -11.37 16.66 -1.41
C HIS A 197 -11.66 16.84 -2.91
N PHE A 198 -11.12 15.98 -3.76
CA PHE A 198 -11.35 15.99 -5.20
C PHE A 198 -12.67 15.34 -5.63
N GLY A 199 -13.49 14.90 -4.69
CA GLY A 199 -14.82 14.34 -4.95
C GLY A 199 -14.85 12.83 -5.19
N GLY A 200 -13.71 12.14 -4.99
CA GLY A 200 -13.65 10.69 -5.03
C GLY A 200 -14.22 10.02 -3.78
N ASN A 201 -14.62 8.78 -3.91
CA ASN A 201 -15.03 7.95 -2.81
C ASN A 201 -13.84 7.14 -2.28
N VAL A 202 -13.72 7.08 -0.95
CA VAL A 202 -12.79 6.17 -0.26
C VAL A 202 -13.60 4.97 0.20
N GLY A 203 -13.21 3.79 -0.27
CA GLY A 203 -13.78 2.51 0.13
C GLY A 203 -12.88 1.80 1.15
N VAL A 204 -13.50 0.93 1.95
CA VAL A 204 -12.79 0.00 2.83
C VAL A 204 -13.16 -1.42 2.44
N PHE A 205 -12.21 -2.34 2.60
CA PHE A 205 -12.52 -3.76 2.57
C PHE A 205 -13.55 -4.05 3.67
N ALA A 206 -14.42 -5.06 3.48
CA ALA A 206 -15.51 -5.35 4.38
C ALA A 206 -15.05 -5.34 5.85
N SER A 207 -15.70 -4.52 6.66
CA SER A 207 -15.32 -4.25 8.04
C SER A 207 -16.42 -4.49 9.06
N TYR A 208 -17.57 -5.03 8.60
CA TYR A 208 -18.71 -5.31 9.46
C TYR A 208 -18.89 -6.81 9.66
N ASP A 209 -19.31 -7.23 10.85
CA ASP A 209 -19.77 -8.58 11.09
C ASP A 209 -21.18 -8.81 10.52
N GLU A 210 -21.71 -10.02 10.67
CA GLU A 210 -23.05 -10.38 10.23
C GLU A 210 -24.17 -9.57 10.94
N MET A 211 -23.86 -8.94 12.07
CA MET A 211 -24.77 -8.05 12.80
C MET A 211 -24.60 -6.58 12.43
N GLY A 212 -23.76 -6.25 11.47
CA GLY A 212 -23.47 -4.88 11.04
C GLY A 212 -22.60 -4.09 12.01
N GLN A 213 -21.87 -4.76 12.91
CA GLN A 213 -20.96 -4.10 13.85
C GLN A 213 -19.56 -4.00 13.27
N TRP A 214 -18.97 -2.81 13.39
CA TRP A 214 -17.60 -2.58 12.97
C TRP A 214 -16.62 -3.17 14.00
N HIS A 215 -15.72 -4.02 13.55
CA HIS A 215 -14.81 -4.73 14.43
C HIS A 215 -13.35 -4.32 14.30
N GLY A 216 -13.06 -3.20 13.67
CA GLY A 216 -11.71 -2.68 13.53
C GLY A 216 -10.77 -3.56 12.71
N HIS A 217 -9.53 -3.19 12.72
CA HIS A 217 -8.50 -3.62 11.80
C HIS A 217 -8.45 -5.12 11.50
N TYR A 218 -8.34 -5.48 10.22
CA TYR A 218 -7.87 -6.78 9.74
C TYR A 218 -8.69 -8.01 10.17
N ARG A 219 -9.93 -7.83 10.59
CA ARG A 219 -10.74 -8.97 11.02
C ARG A 219 -11.46 -9.67 9.88
N TYR A 220 -11.66 -8.97 8.76
CA TYR A 220 -12.50 -9.42 7.66
C TYR A 220 -11.73 -9.54 6.35
N PHE A 221 -12.27 -10.37 5.47
CA PHE A 221 -11.78 -10.58 4.13
C PHE A 221 -11.87 -9.29 3.29
N PRO A 222 -10.95 -9.07 2.34
CA PRO A 222 -9.87 -9.97 1.96
C PRO A 222 -8.59 -9.82 2.78
N MET A 223 -8.50 -8.82 3.68
CA MET A 223 -7.30 -8.54 4.45
C MET A 223 -7.42 -9.01 5.89
N ARG A 224 -6.41 -9.78 6.33
CA ARG A 224 -6.39 -10.40 7.66
C ARG A 224 -5.15 -10.00 8.45
N TRP A 225 -5.34 -9.73 9.72
CA TRP A 225 -4.24 -9.50 10.65
C TRP A 225 -3.68 -10.81 11.19
N ARG A 226 -2.37 -11.03 10.96
CA ARG A 226 -1.66 -12.27 11.30
C ARG A 226 -1.94 -12.78 12.72
N PRO A 227 -1.91 -11.96 13.80
CA PRO A 227 -2.21 -12.44 15.14
C PRO A 227 -3.58 -13.06 15.32
N ASN A 228 -4.56 -12.74 14.48
CA ASN A 228 -5.92 -13.25 14.54
C ASN A 228 -6.17 -14.44 13.61
N ILE A 229 -5.16 -14.90 12.86
CA ILE A 229 -5.31 -16.02 11.93
C ILE A 229 -5.13 -17.33 12.67
N ASN A 230 -6.19 -18.13 12.71
CA ASN A 230 -6.10 -19.53 13.10
C ASN A 230 -5.87 -20.39 11.85
N PHE A 231 -4.71 -21.03 11.79
CA PHE A 231 -4.27 -21.78 10.61
C PHE A 231 -5.20 -22.95 10.25
N GLU A 232 -5.87 -23.55 11.24
CA GLU A 232 -6.74 -24.70 11.04
C GLU A 232 -8.12 -24.33 10.49
N THR A 233 -8.57 -23.10 10.75
CA THR A 233 -9.93 -22.66 10.43
C THR A 233 -9.99 -21.52 9.41
N GLU A 234 -8.83 -20.96 9.02
CA GLU A 234 -8.78 -19.82 8.11
C GLU A 234 -9.18 -20.21 6.68
N ASN A 235 -10.07 -19.42 6.08
CA ASN A 235 -10.39 -19.53 4.68
C ASN A 235 -9.34 -18.77 3.85
N PHE A 236 -8.27 -19.47 3.46
CA PHE A 236 -7.15 -18.87 2.72
C PHE A 236 -7.49 -18.45 1.28
N GLU A 237 -8.62 -18.89 0.73
CA GLU A 237 -9.08 -18.38 -0.56
C GLU A 237 -9.59 -16.93 -0.40
N GLU A 238 -10.42 -16.66 0.58
CA GLU A 238 -10.98 -15.33 0.84
C GLU A 238 -10.01 -14.41 1.59
N SER A 239 -9.17 -14.97 2.49
CA SER A 239 -8.10 -14.25 3.18
C SER A 239 -6.92 -13.99 2.25
N SER A 240 -7.14 -13.16 1.23
CA SER A 240 -6.20 -13.00 0.13
C SER A 240 -5.03 -12.06 0.41
N ILE A 241 -5.09 -11.28 1.49
CA ILE A 241 -4.03 -10.36 1.94
C ILE A 241 -3.80 -10.54 3.42
N MET A 242 -2.56 -10.79 3.83
CA MET A 242 -2.19 -11.00 5.23
C MET A 242 -1.10 -10.02 5.66
N HIS A 243 -1.26 -9.42 6.85
CA HIS A 243 -0.32 -8.45 7.42
C HIS A 243 -0.44 -8.40 8.94
N PRO A 244 0.66 -8.15 9.70
CA PRO A 244 2.05 -8.19 9.25
C PRO A 244 2.63 -9.61 9.36
N ILE A 245 3.43 -10.04 8.39
CA ILE A 245 4.17 -11.31 8.43
C ILE A 245 5.65 -11.02 8.20
N LYS A 246 6.35 -10.69 9.28
CA LYS A 246 7.73 -10.17 9.25
C LYS A 246 8.83 -11.23 9.23
N ASP A 247 8.50 -12.48 9.50
CA ASP A 247 9.46 -13.59 9.56
C ASP A 247 9.30 -14.48 8.32
N ILE A 248 10.41 -14.72 7.61
CA ILE A 248 10.44 -15.62 6.45
C ILE A 248 10.10 -17.08 6.84
N SER A 249 10.32 -17.46 8.10
CA SER A 249 9.98 -18.77 8.66
C SER A 249 8.55 -18.85 9.21
N ASP A 250 7.77 -17.77 9.18
CA ASP A 250 6.37 -17.81 9.62
C ASP A 250 5.62 -18.96 8.90
N PRO A 251 4.89 -19.81 9.63
CA PRO A 251 4.15 -20.93 9.05
C PRO A 251 3.27 -20.57 7.86
N LEU A 252 2.67 -19.35 7.85
CA LEU A 252 1.88 -18.89 6.72
C LEU A 252 2.74 -18.64 5.48
N ARG A 253 3.91 -17.98 5.60
CA ARG A 253 4.82 -17.80 4.47
C ARG A 253 5.31 -19.15 3.95
N VAL A 254 5.71 -20.05 4.84
CA VAL A 254 6.17 -21.39 4.48
C VAL A 254 5.08 -22.19 3.75
N HIS A 255 3.84 -22.15 4.24
CA HIS A 255 2.70 -22.82 3.63
C HIS A 255 2.42 -22.27 2.21
N HIS A 256 2.24 -20.97 2.09
CA HIS A 256 1.90 -20.36 0.80
C HIS A 256 3.04 -20.40 -0.22
N ARG A 257 4.30 -20.42 0.22
CA ARG A 257 5.45 -20.66 -0.65
C ARG A 257 5.37 -22.05 -1.28
N LYS A 258 5.10 -23.09 -0.49
CA LYS A 258 4.91 -24.46 -0.99
C LYS A 258 3.77 -24.53 -2.03
N ILE A 259 2.66 -23.83 -1.79
CA ILE A 259 1.57 -23.76 -2.76
C ILE A 259 2.04 -23.11 -4.06
N ARG A 260 2.74 -21.95 -4.00
CA ARG A 260 3.26 -21.29 -5.20
C ARG A 260 4.26 -22.15 -5.98
N GLU A 261 5.13 -22.88 -5.27
CA GLU A 261 6.10 -23.80 -5.87
C GLU A 261 5.43 -25.00 -6.55
N SER A 262 4.42 -25.61 -5.92
CA SER A 262 3.70 -26.73 -6.51
C SER A 262 2.99 -26.34 -7.83
N LEU A 263 2.48 -25.14 -7.90
CA LEU A 263 1.82 -24.61 -9.11
C LEU A 263 2.81 -24.32 -10.25
N LYS A 264 4.07 -24.01 -9.95
CA LYS A 264 5.12 -23.84 -10.99
C LYS A 264 5.50 -25.15 -11.67
N ASN A 265 5.31 -26.29 -10.99
CA ASN A 265 5.69 -27.62 -11.51
C ASN A 265 4.55 -28.30 -12.32
N VAL A 266 3.40 -27.67 -12.49
CA VAL A 266 2.23 -28.22 -13.22
C VAL A 266 2.11 -27.62 -14.64
N ILE A 267 2.96 -26.64 -14.96
CA ILE A 267 3.03 -26.00 -16.29
C ILE A 267 4.28 -26.52 -17.02
#